data_a25fd7d785ea2247f3a6a51d1ad101d6
#
_entry.id   a25fd7d785ea2247f3a6a51d1ad101d6
#
_cell.length_a   1.000
_cell.length_b   1.000
_cell.length_c   1.000
_cell.angle_alpha   90.00
_cell.angle_beta   90.00
_cell.angle_gamma   90.00
#
_symmetry.space_group_name_H-M   'P 1'
#
loop_
_entity.id
_entity.type
_entity.pdbx_description
1 polymer ?
#
loop_
_entity_poly.entity_id
_entity_poly.type
_entity_poly.pdbx_seq_one_letter_code
_entity_poly.pdbx_strand_id
1 'polypeptide(L)'
;MNFLQGYSDGEVKFKIIKWDGQPIVPSKWREICKGIDIIYFNYTTNADMFVTMGMTAEMNGVKMVMDLDDALWHINKDNTAYDSYKPGSLGIATFNDITNYVPYLTCTSSYLKNVIVNNTRKKHNQIEVFPNTVDTQIYDKIPPFKDTNEINIVHYGSSSHYTDLSDPIFVEAIDRIMQEYPNVNLLTVGSFFGDFKMRWGRRYNEEFGAINFMEWATKRFPEVMAKTDIFVAPLTLGNIYNKCKSDIKRSEVATAKKPFVATNIRQYQEVIENGVDGMLAGTTLEWYQAIKKLCDDKELRKSIGENGYNRVMKERQSKDQVIRYCNFFKKVLE
;
A
#
# COMPACT_ATOMS: atom_id res chain seq x y z
N MET A 1 -11.22 -2.97 -1.82
CA MET A 1 -12.65 -3.20 -1.52
C MET A 1 -13.56 -3.38 -2.75
N ASN A 2 -13.27 -2.78 -3.90
CA ASN A 2 -14.12 -2.98 -5.10
C ASN A 2 -14.24 -4.44 -5.56
N PHE A 3 -13.24 -5.28 -5.29
CA PHE A 3 -13.27 -6.69 -5.66
C PHE A 3 -14.36 -7.49 -4.93
N LEU A 4 -14.76 -7.08 -3.72
CA LEU A 4 -15.80 -7.77 -2.96
C LEU A 4 -17.18 -7.66 -3.62
N GLN A 5 -17.43 -6.62 -4.41
CA GLN A 5 -18.74 -6.38 -5.02
C GLN A 5 -19.16 -7.46 -6.03
N GLY A 6 -18.21 -8.11 -6.69
CA GLY A 6 -18.46 -9.19 -7.66
C GLY A 6 -18.40 -10.60 -7.08
N TYR A 7 -18.05 -10.71 -5.79
CA TYR A 7 -17.85 -12.01 -5.14
C TYR A 7 -18.79 -12.17 -3.95
N SER A 8 -19.29 -13.36 -3.78
CA SER A 8 -20.15 -13.77 -2.66
C SER A 8 -19.98 -15.27 -2.45
N ASP A 9 -20.11 -15.74 -1.22
CA ASP A 9 -20.22 -17.18 -0.93
C ASP A 9 -21.67 -17.68 -1.01
N GLY A 10 -22.60 -16.82 -1.48
CA GLY A 10 -24.03 -17.06 -1.55
C GLY A 10 -24.79 -16.54 -0.32
N GLU A 11 -24.14 -16.45 0.83
CA GLU A 11 -24.73 -15.97 2.10
C GLU A 11 -24.36 -14.51 2.38
N VAL A 12 -23.09 -14.14 2.17
CA VAL A 12 -22.60 -12.78 2.38
C VAL A 12 -22.67 -11.97 1.08
N LYS A 13 -23.34 -10.84 1.13
CA LYS A 13 -23.49 -9.89 0.00
C LYS A 13 -22.80 -8.59 0.33
N PHE A 14 -22.06 -8.03 -0.62
CA PHE A 14 -21.33 -6.78 -0.47
C PHE A 14 -22.00 -5.66 -1.24
N LYS A 15 -22.26 -4.53 -0.55
CA LYS A 15 -22.72 -3.27 -1.15
C LYS A 15 -21.64 -2.23 -0.92
N ILE A 16 -21.08 -1.69 -1.99
CA ILE A 16 -20.07 -0.63 -1.89
C ILE A 16 -20.76 0.72 -1.95
N ILE A 17 -20.46 1.56 -0.96
CA ILE A 17 -20.90 2.94 -0.89
C ILE A 17 -19.67 3.81 -1.05
N LYS A 18 -19.62 4.56 -2.14
CA LYS A 18 -18.56 5.56 -2.35
C LYS A 18 -18.95 6.82 -1.62
N TRP A 19 -18.05 7.32 -0.80
CA TRP A 19 -18.18 8.61 -0.15
C TRP A 19 -17.31 9.65 -0.86
N ASP A 20 -17.88 10.80 -1.15
CA ASP A 20 -17.25 11.91 -1.87
C ASP A 20 -16.62 12.96 -0.93
N GLY A 21 -16.53 12.66 0.37
CA GLY A 21 -16.01 13.59 1.39
C GLY A 21 -17.06 14.51 2.00
N GLN A 22 -18.28 14.57 1.45
CA GLN A 22 -19.33 15.42 2.00
C GLN A 22 -19.97 14.80 3.23
N PRO A 23 -20.41 15.61 4.21
CA PRO A 23 -21.12 15.10 5.40
C PRO A 23 -22.36 14.30 5.00
N ILE A 24 -22.45 13.05 5.44
CA ILE A 24 -23.64 12.23 5.26
C ILE A 24 -24.61 12.53 6.40
N VAL A 25 -25.77 13.09 6.07
CA VAL A 25 -26.80 13.42 7.05
C VAL A 25 -27.42 12.16 7.70
N PRO A 26 -27.95 12.25 8.94
CA PRO A 26 -28.47 11.09 9.66
C PRO A 26 -29.58 10.31 8.92
N SER A 27 -30.41 10.99 8.14
CA SER A 27 -31.44 10.34 7.31
C SER A 27 -30.84 9.43 6.24
N LYS A 28 -29.74 9.85 5.63
CA LYS A 28 -29.01 9.06 4.62
C LYS A 28 -28.30 7.87 5.26
N TRP A 29 -27.71 8.03 6.44
CA TRP A 29 -27.14 6.91 7.20
C TRP A 29 -28.21 5.87 7.55
N ARG A 30 -29.40 6.29 7.97
CA ARG A 30 -30.52 5.36 8.21
C ARG A 30 -30.94 4.60 6.96
N GLU A 31 -30.92 5.25 5.80
CA GLU A 31 -31.19 4.57 4.52
C GLU A 31 -30.08 3.56 4.18
N ILE A 32 -28.83 3.92 4.42
CA ILE A 32 -27.68 3.02 4.23
C ILE A 32 -27.78 1.78 5.12
N CYS A 33 -28.15 1.96 6.39
CA CYS A 33 -28.25 0.87 7.37
C CYS A 33 -29.42 -0.09 7.11
N LYS A 34 -30.39 0.26 6.25
CA LYS A 34 -31.50 -0.63 5.94
C LYS A 34 -31.03 -1.90 5.22
N GLY A 35 -31.26 -3.06 5.86
CA GLY A 35 -30.96 -4.37 5.27
C GLY A 35 -29.48 -4.69 5.14
N ILE A 36 -28.65 -4.05 5.99
CA ILE A 36 -27.24 -4.43 6.16
C ILE A 36 -26.98 -4.83 7.60
N ASP A 37 -26.07 -5.77 7.80
CA ASP A 37 -25.70 -6.31 9.10
C ASP A 37 -24.36 -5.72 9.59
N ILE A 38 -23.49 -5.34 8.67
CA ILE A 38 -22.13 -4.83 8.98
C ILE A 38 -21.79 -3.62 8.10
N ILE A 39 -21.27 -2.56 8.72
CA ILE A 39 -20.54 -1.49 8.05
C ILE A 39 -19.03 -1.78 8.15
N TYR A 40 -18.38 -2.01 7.01
CA TYR A 40 -16.93 -2.14 6.89
C TYR A 40 -16.34 -0.90 6.24
N PHE A 41 -15.45 -0.20 6.93
CA PHE A 41 -14.93 1.09 6.46
C PHE A 41 -13.44 1.25 6.80
N ASN A 42 -12.72 2.02 5.97
CA ASN A 42 -11.36 2.44 6.31
C ASN A 42 -11.40 3.43 7.47
N TYR A 43 -10.31 3.50 8.23
CA TYR A 43 -10.19 4.41 9.34
C TYR A 43 -10.56 5.85 8.95
N THR A 44 -11.10 6.59 9.89
CA THR A 44 -11.45 8.00 9.75
C THR A 44 -11.02 8.76 10.99
N THR A 45 -10.76 10.05 10.83
CA THR A 45 -10.54 11.02 11.90
C THR A 45 -11.59 12.13 11.88
N ASN A 46 -12.61 11.99 11.05
CA ASN A 46 -13.78 12.86 11.05
C ASN A 46 -14.75 12.41 12.16
N ALA A 47 -14.64 13.08 13.32
CA ALA A 47 -15.44 12.75 14.50
C ALA A 47 -16.96 12.87 14.25
N ASP A 48 -17.39 13.95 13.58
CA ASP A 48 -18.83 14.21 13.35
C ASP A 48 -19.43 13.13 12.45
N MET A 49 -18.71 12.77 11.37
CA MET A 49 -19.12 11.69 10.49
C MET A 49 -19.18 10.35 11.25
N PHE A 50 -18.15 10.07 12.05
CA PHE A 50 -18.09 8.81 12.79
C PHE A 50 -19.20 8.71 13.83
N VAL A 51 -19.45 9.76 14.62
CA VAL A 51 -20.52 9.79 15.62
C VAL A 51 -21.88 9.56 14.94
N THR A 52 -22.16 10.26 13.84
CA THR A 52 -23.42 10.09 13.11
C THR A 52 -23.59 8.67 12.56
N MET A 53 -22.54 8.10 11.97
CA MET A 53 -22.50 6.72 11.48
C MET A 53 -22.69 5.72 12.62
N GLY A 54 -21.91 5.87 13.68
CA GLY A 54 -21.88 4.96 14.83
C GLY A 54 -23.21 4.91 15.56
N MET A 55 -23.79 6.07 15.91
CA MET A 55 -25.11 6.14 16.53
C MET A 55 -26.20 5.51 15.66
N THR A 56 -26.16 5.77 14.34
CA THR A 56 -27.17 5.21 13.43
C THR A 56 -26.99 3.70 13.28
N ALA A 57 -25.76 3.19 13.22
CA ALA A 57 -25.47 1.76 13.19
C ALA A 57 -25.98 1.07 14.46
N GLU A 58 -25.67 1.61 15.64
CA GLU A 58 -26.11 1.08 16.93
C GLU A 58 -27.64 1.03 17.05
N MET A 59 -28.33 2.12 16.69
CA MET A 59 -29.81 2.19 16.69
C MET A 59 -30.47 1.17 15.77
N ASN A 60 -29.79 0.70 14.74
CA ASN A 60 -30.28 -0.28 13.78
C ASN A 60 -29.71 -1.69 13.99
N GLY A 61 -28.95 -1.93 15.04
CA GLY A 61 -28.30 -3.22 15.33
C GLY A 61 -27.20 -3.62 14.34
N VAL A 62 -26.66 -2.65 13.57
CA VAL A 62 -25.62 -2.87 12.58
C VAL A 62 -24.26 -2.90 13.26
N LYS A 63 -23.47 -3.94 13.03
CA LYS A 63 -22.09 -4.05 13.54
C LYS A 63 -21.14 -3.17 12.75
N MET A 64 -20.05 -2.76 13.37
CA MET A 64 -19.00 -1.97 12.71
C MET A 64 -17.67 -2.69 12.73
N VAL A 65 -16.97 -2.65 11.60
CA VAL A 65 -15.60 -3.13 11.43
C VAL A 65 -14.79 -2.04 10.74
N MET A 66 -13.65 -1.68 11.31
CA MET A 66 -12.75 -0.67 10.73
C MET A 66 -11.46 -1.30 10.24
N ASP A 67 -11.04 -0.90 9.06
CA ASP A 67 -9.78 -1.32 8.44
C ASP A 67 -8.66 -0.32 8.69
N LEU A 68 -7.48 -0.83 9.02
CA LEU A 68 -6.28 -0.07 9.31
C LEU A 68 -5.13 -0.57 8.43
N ASP A 69 -4.55 0.31 7.66
CA ASP A 69 -3.39 0.01 6.80
C ASP A 69 -2.09 0.69 7.28
N ASP A 70 -2.19 1.73 8.11
CA ASP A 70 -1.07 2.50 8.64
C ASP A 70 -1.09 2.61 10.18
N ALA A 71 0.11 2.69 10.77
CA ALA A 71 0.32 2.89 12.21
C ALA A 71 0.42 4.39 12.55
N LEU A 72 -0.68 5.13 12.52
CA LEU A 72 -0.70 6.58 12.71
C LEU A 72 -0.06 7.05 14.03
N TRP A 73 -0.02 6.22 15.07
CA TRP A 73 0.68 6.49 16.32
C TRP A 73 2.19 6.70 16.17
N HIS A 74 2.77 6.21 15.08
CA HIS A 74 4.21 6.20 14.82
C HIS A 74 4.60 6.94 13.55
N ILE A 75 3.72 7.85 13.09
CA ILE A 75 3.98 8.65 11.89
C ILE A 75 5.25 9.48 12.04
N ASN A 76 6.06 9.53 11.01
CA ASN A 76 7.31 10.28 11.01
C ASN A 76 7.10 11.79 11.01
N LYS A 77 8.02 12.53 11.65
CA LYS A 77 8.01 14.00 11.67
C LYS A 77 8.05 14.62 10.28
N ASP A 78 8.73 13.96 9.35
CA ASP A 78 8.87 14.45 7.97
C ASP A 78 7.71 14.01 7.06
N ASN A 79 6.74 13.26 7.58
CA ASN A 79 5.53 12.91 6.84
C ASN A 79 4.59 14.12 6.77
N THR A 80 4.02 14.38 5.61
CA THR A 80 3.10 15.53 5.39
C THR A 80 1.87 15.53 6.30
N ALA A 81 1.47 14.36 6.81
CA ALA A 81 0.36 14.22 7.75
C ALA A 81 0.78 14.28 9.24
N TYR A 82 2.07 14.50 9.54
CA TYR A 82 2.57 14.48 10.92
C TYR A 82 1.81 15.41 11.85
N ASP A 83 1.58 16.66 11.45
CA ASP A 83 0.89 17.64 12.28
C ASP A 83 -0.52 17.23 12.67
N SER A 84 -1.20 16.46 11.82
CA SER A 84 -2.52 15.93 12.09
C SER A 84 -2.50 14.76 13.10
N TYR A 85 -1.41 14.00 13.17
CA TYR A 85 -1.34 12.75 13.95
C TYR A 85 -0.21 12.73 15.00
N LYS A 86 0.52 13.83 15.18
CA LYS A 86 1.55 13.92 16.24
C LYS A 86 0.95 13.73 17.64
N PRO A 87 1.74 13.29 18.61
CA PRO A 87 1.29 13.17 20.00
C PRO A 87 0.64 14.45 20.50
N GLY A 88 -0.56 14.33 21.07
CA GLY A 88 -1.34 15.47 21.59
C GLY A 88 -2.19 16.20 20.54
N SER A 89 -2.16 15.82 19.27
CA SER A 89 -3.06 16.40 18.26
C SER A 89 -4.49 15.88 18.40
N LEU A 90 -5.46 16.66 17.95
CA LEU A 90 -6.87 16.25 17.90
C LEU A 90 -7.05 15.02 16.99
N GLY A 91 -6.33 14.97 15.87
CA GLY A 91 -6.43 13.85 14.92
C GLY A 91 -6.05 12.51 15.54
N ILE A 92 -4.94 12.43 16.31
CA ILE A 92 -4.54 11.19 16.97
C ILE A 92 -5.48 10.85 18.13
N ALA A 93 -6.00 11.84 18.86
CA ALA A 93 -6.99 11.62 19.91
C ALA A 93 -8.28 11.02 19.33
N THR A 94 -8.85 11.64 18.30
CA THR A 94 -10.03 11.14 17.60
C THR A 94 -9.81 9.74 17.02
N PHE A 95 -8.66 9.50 16.40
CA PHE A 95 -8.29 8.18 15.87
C PHE A 95 -8.27 7.12 16.97
N ASN A 96 -7.70 7.43 18.14
CA ASN A 96 -7.69 6.54 19.31
C ASN A 96 -9.11 6.23 19.81
N ASP A 97 -9.95 7.25 19.93
CA ASP A 97 -11.32 7.08 20.42
C ASP A 97 -12.11 6.18 19.48
N ILE A 98 -12.06 6.45 18.17
CA ILE A 98 -12.73 5.66 17.14
C ILE A 98 -12.20 4.21 17.15
N THR A 99 -10.89 4.04 17.15
CA THR A 99 -10.26 2.71 17.15
C THR A 99 -10.65 1.90 18.38
N ASN A 100 -10.76 2.54 19.53
CA ASN A 100 -11.20 1.87 20.75
C ASN A 100 -12.71 1.57 20.79
N TYR A 101 -13.53 2.41 20.18
CA TYR A 101 -14.97 2.25 20.14
C TYR A 101 -15.42 1.11 19.19
N VAL A 102 -14.90 1.05 17.96
CA VAL A 102 -15.29 0.03 16.98
C VAL A 102 -14.95 -1.37 17.49
N PRO A 103 -15.90 -2.33 17.57
CA PRO A 103 -15.67 -3.61 18.24
C PRO A 103 -14.63 -4.49 17.55
N TYR A 104 -14.55 -4.47 16.22
CA TYR A 104 -13.66 -5.31 15.41
C TYR A 104 -12.84 -4.48 14.44
N LEU A 105 -11.58 -4.89 14.26
CA LEU A 105 -10.65 -4.25 13.34
C LEU A 105 -10.12 -5.26 12.33
N THR A 106 -9.73 -4.77 11.17
CA THR A 106 -8.84 -5.48 10.24
C THR A 106 -7.56 -4.69 10.05
N CYS A 107 -6.49 -5.36 9.66
CA CYS A 107 -5.23 -4.72 9.32
C CYS A 107 -4.43 -5.55 8.32
N THR A 108 -3.41 -4.93 7.71
CA THR A 108 -2.69 -5.53 6.58
C THR A 108 -1.56 -6.47 6.97
N SER A 109 -1.08 -6.46 8.23
CA SER A 109 0.03 -7.30 8.65
C SER A 109 -0.04 -7.70 10.13
N SER A 110 0.60 -8.82 10.48
CA SER A 110 0.73 -9.26 11.87
C SER A 110 1.52 -8.27 12.72
N TYR A 111 2.47 -7.54 12.13
CA TYR A 111 3.22 -6.50 12.83
C TYR A 111 2.32 -5.32 13.19
N LEU A 112 1.54 -4.83 12.23
CA LEU A 112 0.56 -3.76 12.47
C LEU A 112 -0.47 -4.19 13.52
N LYS A 113 -0.95 -5.44 13.50
CA LYS A 113 -1.82 -5.99 14.55
C LYS A 113 -1.21 -5.84 15.94
N ASN A 114 0.06 -6.20 16.12
CA ASN A 114 0.74 -6.03 17.40
C ASN A 114 0.87 -4.55 17.81
N VAL A 115 1.15 -3.66 16.85
CA VAL A 115 1.21 -2.22 17.10
C VAL A 115 -0.16 -1.68 17.52
N ILE A 116 -1.25 -2.12 16.90
CA ILE A 116 -2.62 -1.76 17.28
C ILE A 116 -2.89 -2.18 18.73
N VAL A 117 -2.61 -3.43 19.10
CA VAL A 117 -2.82 -3.93 20.47
C VAL A 117 -2.02 -3.12 21.50
N ASN A 118 -0.79 -2.73 21.17
CA ASN A 118 0.08 -1.97 22.09
C ASN A 118 -0.36 -0.50 22.25
N ASN A 119 -1.10 0.06 21.31
CA ASN A 119 -1.53 1.47 21.32
C ASN A 119 -3.02 1.66 21.64
N THR A 120 -3.79 0.58 21.78
CA THR A 120 -5.24 0.63 22.01
C THR A 120 -5.67 -0.31 23.13
N ARG A 121 -6.97 -0.33 23.43
CA ARG A 121 -7.59 -1.30 24.35
C ARG A 121 -7.99 -2.61 23.66
N LYS A 122 -7.64 -2.78 22.38
CA LYS A 122 -8.02 -3.97 21.59
C LYS A 122 -7.23 -5.19 22.01
N LYS A 123 -7.90 -6.34 21.96
CA LYS A 123 -7.28 -7.65 22.14
C LYS A 123 -7.00 -8.29 20.78
N HIS A 124 -6.07 -9.22 20.71
CA HIS A 124 -5.71 -9.93 19.48
C HIS A 124 -6.89 -10.60 18.75
N ASN A 125 -7.88 -11.11 19.48
CA ASN A 125 -9.06 -11.75 18.91
C ASN A 125 -10.08 -10.78 18.30
N GLN A 126 -9.93 -9.48 18.52
CA GLN A 126 -10.75 -8.42 17.93
C GLN A 126 -10.15 -7.87 16.62
N ILE A 127 -8.98 -8.35 16.20
CA ILE A 127 -8.24 -7.84 15.05
C ILE A 127 -7.93 -9.02 14.12
N GLU A 128 -8.41 -8.94 12.88
CA GLU A 128 -8.08 -9.93 11.83
C GLU A 128 -7.06 -9.34 10.85
N VAL A 129 -6.16 -10.21 10.34
CA VAL A 129 -5.14 -9.79 9.39
C VAL A 129 -5.55 -10.16 7.98
N PHE A 130 -5.77 -9.16 7.14
CA PHE A 130 -6.02 -9.31 5.71
C PHE A 130 -4.92 -8.58 4.93
N PRO A 131 -3.90 -9.29 4.44
CA PRO A 131 -2.91 -8.69 3.56
C PRO A 131 -3.55 -8.08 2.33
N ASN A 132 -3.02 -6.96 1.85
CA ASN A 132 -3.49 -6.34 0.62
C ASN A 132 -3.40 -7.32 -0.56
N THR A 133 -4.38 -7.25 -1.44
CA THR A 133 -4.52 -8.13 -2.60
C THR A 133 -4.55 -7.33 -3.90
N VAL A 134 -4.32 -8.01 -5.01
CA VAL A 134 -4.42 -7.44 -6.34
C VAL A 134 -5.57 -8.08 -7.10
N ASP A 135 -6.32 -7.25 -7.81
CA ASP A 135 -7.32 -7.71 -8.79
C ASP A 135 -6.66 -7.75 -10.17
N THR A 136 -6.32 -8.95 -10.61
CA THR A 136 -5.61 -9.15 -11.88
C THR A 136 -6.39 -8.67 -13.10
N GLN A 137 -7.73 -8.65 -13.03
CA GLN A 137 -8.57 -8.12 -14.12
C GLN A 137 -8.35 -6.63 -14.38
N ILE A 138 -7.93 -5.89 -13.35
CA ILE A 138 -7.61 -4.47 -13.48
C ILE A 138 -6.24 -4.27 -14.14
N TYR A 139 -5.30 -5.18 -13.92
CA TYR A 139 -3.89 -5.04 -14.32
C TYR A 139 -3.52 -5.80 -15.61
N ASP A 140 -4.47 -6.47 -16.26
CA ASP A 140 -4.23 -7.29 -17.47
C ASP A 140 -3.75 -6.52 -18.72
N LYS A 141 -3.73 -5.19 -18.69
CA LYS A 141 -3.41 -4.33 -19.84
C LYS A 141 -1.96 -3.82 -19.86
N ILE A 142 -1.07 -4.46 -19.11
CA ILE A 142 0.31 -4.00 -19.05
C ILE A 142 1.07 -4.48 -20.31
N PRO A 143 1.64 -3.56 -21.07
CA PRO A 143 2.36 -3.93 -22.28
C PRO A 143 3.64 -4.71 -21.93
N PRO A 144 4.09 -5.58 -22.86
CA PRO A 144 5.30 -6.37 -22.66
C PRO A 144 6.55 -5.51 -22.52
N PHE A 145 7.63 -6.11 -22.07
CA PHE A 145 8.94 -5.49 -21.95
C PHE A 145 9.36 -4.85 -23.29
N LYS A 146 9.71 -3.57 -23.26
CA LYS A 146 10.31 -2.91 -24.44
C LYS A 146 11.76 -3.35 -24.60
N ASP A 147 12.14 -3.69 -25.79
CA ASP A 147 13.53 -3.99 -26.13
C ASP A 147 14.28 -2.69 -26.48
N THR A 148 14.76 -1.99 -25.46
CA THR A 148 15.56 -0.76 -25.61
C THR A 148 16.89 -0.93 -24.87
N ASN A 149 17.89 -0.18 -25.30
CA ASN A 149 19.17 -0.11 -24.57
C ASN A 149 19.08 0.77 -23.30
N GLU A 150 18.00 1.51 -23.11
CA GLU A 150 17.76 2.32 -21.93
C GLU A 150 17.16 1.47 -20.82
N ILE A 151 17.56 1.76 -19.58
CA ILE A 151 17.06 1.11 -18.37
C ILE A 151 16.40 2.18 -17.48
N ASN A 152 15.11 2.01 -17.24
CA ASN A 152 14.36 2.92 -16.40
C ASN A 152 14.17 2.31 -15.00
N ILE A 153 14.76 2.95 -14.00
CA ILE A 153 14.52 2.69 -12.58
C ILE A 153 13.32 3.55 -12.19
N VAL A 154 12.29 2.92 -11.64
CA VAL A 154 11.01 3.59 -11.38
C VAL A 154 10.60 3.44 -9.92
N HIS A 155 10.07 4.51 -9.36
CA HIS A 155 9.32 4.53 -8.10
C HIS A 155 7.99 5.24 -8.28
N TYR A 156 6.93 4.76 -7.62
CA TYR A 156 5.70 5.52 -7.44
C TYR A 156 5.29 5.56 -5.97
N GLY A 157 4.65 6.66 -5.56
CA GLY A 157 4.14 6.82 -4.20
C GLY A 157 3.62 8.23 -3.97
N SER A 158 2.89 8.43 -2.87
CA SER A 158 2.46 9.77 -2.45
C SER A 158 3.65 10.58 -1.91
N SER A 159 3.42 11.87 -1.68
CA SER A 159 4.42 12.78 -1.06
C SER A 159 4.92 12.29 0.31
N SER A 160 4.17 11.40 0.98
CA SER A 160 4.60 10.77 2.25
C SER A 160 5.86 9.90 2.12
N HIS A 161 6.26 9.54 0.89
CA HIS A 161 7.50 8.78 0.61
C HIS A 161 8.73 9.68 0.33
N TYR A 162 8.59 11.01 0.44
CA TYR A 162 9.73 11.92 0.22
C TYR A 162 10.93 11.57 1.10
N THR A 163 10.71 11.31 2.38
CA THR A 163 11.79 10.94 3.31
C THR A 163 12.46 9.62 2.94
N ASP A 164 11.67 8.64 2.51
CA ASP A 164 12.17 7.32 2.10
C ASP A 164 13.06 7.42 0.86
N LEU A 165 12.65 8.25 -0.10
CA LEU A 165 13.41 8.51 -1.34
C LEU A 165 14.65 9.38 -1.10
N SER A 166 14.66 10.17 -0.03
CA SER A 166 15.79 11.04 0.35
C SER A 166 16.74 10.37 1.34
N ASP A 167 16.50 9.09 1.70
CA ASP A 167 17.39 8.35 2.59
C ASP A 167 18.82 8.28 1.98
N PRO A 168 19.87 8.77 2.70
CA PRO A 168 21.24 8.80 2.18
C PRO A 168 21.75 7.45 1.69
N ILE A 169 21.33 6.36 2.34
CA ILE A 169 21.70 4.98 1.95
C ILE A 169 21.23 4.68 0.52
N PHE A 170 20.00 5.03 0.20
CA PHE A 170 19.41 4.81 -1.12
C PHE A 170 19.95 5.82 -2.14
N VAL A 171 20.01 7.10 -1.77
CA VAL A 171 20.48 8.20 -2.65
C VAL A 171 21.89 7.94 -3.15
N GLU A 172 22.84 7.59 -2.26
CA GLU A 172 24.20 7.29 -2.62
C GLU A 172 24.33 6.09 -3.59
N ALA A 173 23.53 5.05 -3.37
CA ALA A 173 23.49 3.90 -4.26
C ALA A 173 23.01 4.26 -5.67
N ILE A 174 21.93 5.05 -5.76
CA ILE A 174 21.41 5.54 -7.05
C ILE A 174 22.42 6.46 -7.74
N ASP A 175 23.07 7.37 -7.01
CA ASP A 175 24.10 8.25 -7.58
C ASP A 175 25.23 7.44 -8.21
N ARG A 176 25.70 6.37 -7.57
CA ARG A 176 26.72 5.48 -8.12
C ARG A 176 26.25 4.76 -9.39
N ILE A 177 25.04 4.24 -9.40
CA ILE A 177 24.42 3.62 -10.59
C ILE A 177 24.32 4.63 -11.74
N MET A 178 23.82 5.82 -11.47
CA MET A 178 23.68 6.86 -12.49
C MET A 178 25.03 7.36 -13.06
N GLN A 179 26.10 7.29 -12.27
CA GLN A 179 27.47 7.60 -12.73
C GLN A 179 28.03 6.48 -13.62
N GLU A 180 27.84 5.23 -13.22
CA GLU A 180 28.41 4.07 -13.91
C GLU A 180 27.67 3.71 -15.20
N TYR A 181 26.32 3.96 -15.23
CA TYR A 181 25.45 3.56 -16.34
C TYR A 181 24.84 4.79 -17.04
N PRO A 182 25.41 5.29 -18.13
CA PRO A 182 24.89 6.46 -18.85
C PRO A 182 23.53 6.23 -19.52
N ASN A 183 23.13 4.97 -19.72
CA ASN A 183 21.85 4.56 -20.29
C ASN A 183 20.77 4.30 -19.22
N VAL A 184 21.04 4.54 -17.94
CA VAL A 184 20.07 4.42 -16.86
C VAL A 184 19.34 5.76 -16.66
N ASN A 185 18.01 5.69 -16.56
CA ASN A 185 17.14 6.81 -16.22
C ASN A 185 16.41 6.53 -14.92
N LEU A 186 16.05 7.56 -14.19
CA LEU A 186 15.25 7.49 -12.98
C LEU A 186 13.91 8.20 -13.20
N LEU A 187 12.79 7.53 -12.91
CA LEU A 187 11.44 8.08 -13.00
C LEU A 187 10.74 7.95 -11.64
N THR A 188 10.20 9.05 -11.14
CA THR A 188 9.32 9.06 -9.96
C THR A 188 7.91 9.53 -10.31
N VAL A 189 6.92 8.89 -9.71
CA VAL A 189 5.50 9.19 -9.93
C VAL A 189 4.81 9.45 -8.60
N GLY A 190 4.20 10.64 -8.45
CA GLY A 190 3.47 11.06 -7.26
C GLY A 190 4.32 11.54 -6.08
N SER A 191 5.61 11.30 -6.09
CA SER A 191 6.61 11.86 -5.17
C SER A 191 7.87 12.25 -5.95
N PHE A 192 8.76 13.03 -5.34
CA PHE A 192 9.95 13.53 -6.01
C PHE A 192 11.18 13.42 -5.11
N PHE A 193 12.34 13.47 -5.76
CA PHE A 193 13.64 13.58 -5.10
C PHE A 193 14.13 15.02 -5.20
N GLY A 194 14.34 15.70 -4.08
CA GLY A 194 14.66 17.11 -4.06
C GLY A 194 15.77 17.55 -5.01
N ASP A 195 16.95 16.92 -4.93
CA ASP A 195 18.15 17.34 -5.66
C ASP A 195 18.41 16.59 -6.95
N PHE A 196 17.68 15.50 -7.24
CA PHE A 196 18.01 14.61 -8.36
C PHE A 196 17.92 15.30 -9.71
N LYS A 197 16.98 16.22 -9.87
CA LYS A 197 16.82 16.98 -11.11
C LYS A 197 18.05 17.86 -11.42
N MET A 198 18.65 18.47 -10.40
CA MET A 198 19.86 19.25 -10.54
C MET A 198 21.08 18.37 -10.83
N ARG A 199 21.16 17.18 -10.21
CA ARG A 199 22.28 16.26 -10.39
C ARG A 199 22.24 15.54 -11.72
N TRP A 200 21.07 15.06 -12.16
CA TRP A 200 20.94 14.11 -13.27
C TRP A 200 20.23 14.68 -14.50
N GLY A 201 19.70 15.93 -14.43
CA GLY A 201 19.11 16.62 -15.56
C GLY A 201 18.05 15.80 -16.27
N ARG A 202 18.24 15.54 -17.58
CA ARG A 202 17.26 14.82 -18.42
C ARG A 202 17.08 13.34 -18.07
N ARG A 203 18.00 12.75 -17.33
CA ARG A 203 17.92 11.35 -16.89
C ARG A 203 17.06 11.16 -15.65
N TYR A 204 16.60 12.24 -15.05
CA TYR A 204 15.60 12.21 -13.98
C TYR A 204 14.30 12.86 -14.40
N ASN A 205 13.22 12.11 -14.36
CA ASN A 205 11.88 12.54 -14.70
C ASN A 205 10.93 12.42 -13.51
N GLU A 206 10.05 13.40 -13.37
CA GLU A 206 9.02 13.47 -12.34
C GLU A 206 7.65 13.55 -13.02
N GLU A 207 6.73 12.69 -12.60
CA GLU A 207 5.33 12.75 -13.04
C GLU A 207 4.43 12.99 -11.82
N PHE A 208 3.63 14.03 -11.85
CA PHE A 208 2.71 14.40 -10.79
C PHE A 208 1.25 14.25 -11.25
N GLY A 209 0.36 14.08 -10.28
CA GLY A 209 -1.08 14.11 -10.48
C GLY A 209 -1.80 13.42 -9.33
N ALA A 210 -2.74 14.12 -8.69
CA ALA A 210 -3.70 13.50 -7.79
C ALA A 210 -4.69 12.71 -8.65
N ILE A 211 -4.64 11.40 -8.58
CA ILE A 211 -5.46 10.50 -9.39
C ILE A 211 -6.25 9.62 -8.44
N ASN A 212 -7.53 9.40 -8.74
CA ASN A 212 -8.30 8.44 -7.96
C ASN A 212 -7.80 7.00 -8.23
N PHE A 213 -8.09 6.09 -7.30
CA PHE A 213 -7.60 4.71 -7.38
C PHE A 213 -7.95 4.01 -8.71
N MET A 214 -9.15 4.20 -9.23
CA MET A 214 -9.57 3.54 -10.48
C MET A 214 -8.80 4.08 -11.68
N GLU A 215 -8.59 5.37 -11.75
CA GLU A 215 -7.77 5.97 -12.81
C GLU A 215 -6.30 5.54 -12.69
N TRP A 216 -5.77 5.47 -11.48
CA TRP A 216 -4.45 4.92 -11.22
C TRP A 216 -4.35 3.48 -11.75
N ALA A 217 -5.19 2.59 -11.26
CA ALA A 217 -5.10 1.16 -11.56
C ALA A 217 -5.35 0.84 -13.05
N THR A 218 -6.31 1.53 -13.70
CA THR A 218 -6.75 1.18 -15.06
C THR A 218 -6.01 1.90 -16.16
N LYS A 219 -5.39 3.05 -15.88
CA LYS A 219 -4.73 3.91 -16.87
C LYS A 219 -3.28 4.20 -16.53
N ARG A 220 -3.03 4.85 -15.39
CA ARG A 220 -1.70 5.36 -15.06
C ARG A 220 -0.72 4.26 -14.66
N PHE A 221 -1.14 3.27 -13.88
CA PHE A 221 -0.28 2.17 -13.50
C PHE A 221 0.22 1.37 -14.71
N PRO A 222 -0.61 0.93 -15.66
CA PRO A 222 -0.14 0.30 -16.89
C PRO A 222 0.85 1.16 -17.68
N GLU A 223 0.62 2.48 -17.79
CA GLU A 223 1.53 3.42 -18.47
C GLU A 223 2.89 3.50 -17.77
N VAL A 224 2.89 3.57 -16.43
CA VAL A 224 4.12 3.61 -15.61
C VAL A 224 4.87 2.29 -15.71
N MET A 225 4.17 1.16 -15.61
CA MET A 225 4.78 -0.16 -15.72
C MET A 225 5.35 -0.44 -17.13
N ALA A 226 4.74 0.11 -18.17
CA ALA A 226 5.27 0.04 -19.54
C ALA A 226 6.65 0.71 -19.68
N LYS A 227 6.92 1.72 -18.87
CA LYS A 227 8.22 2.43 -18.82
C LYS A 227 9.22 1.78 -17.84
N THR A 228 8.79 0.86 -16.98
CA THR A 228 9.59 0.31 -15.89
C THR A 228 10.45 -0.86 -16.36
N ASP A 229 11.75 -0.80 -16.10
CA ASP A 229 12.67 -1.94 -16.21
C ASP A 229 13.03 -2.49 -14.84
N ILE A 230 13.23 -1.63 -13.84
CA ILE A 230 13.50 -1.98 -12.45
C ILE A 230 12.63 -1.11 -11.55
N PHE A 231 11.86 -1.72 -10.65
CA PHE A 231 11.11 -0.97 -9.66
C PHE A 231 11.85 -0.94 -8.32
N VAL A 232 11.89 0.24 -7.69
CA VAL A 232 12.54 0.43 -6.38
C VAL A 232 11.54 0.91 -5.33
N ALA A 233 11.61 0.32 -4.15
CA ALA A 233 10.76 0.64 -3.01
C ALA A 233 11.60 0.91 -1.75
N PRO A 234 12.33 2.04 -1.69
CA PRO A 234 13.08 2.41 -0.50
C PRO A 234 12.11 2.76 0.63
N LEU A 235 12.47 2.37 1.84
CA LEU A 235 11.86 2.74 3.10
C LEU A 235 12.95 2.99 4.13
N THR A 236 12.90 4.11 4.82
CA THR A 236 13.85 4.44 5.88
C THR A 236 13.80 3.39 7.00
N LEU A 237 14.96 2.84 7.35
CA LEU A 237 15.09 1.83 8.40
C LEU A 237 14.90 2.44 9.81
N GLY A 238 14.64 1.58 10.79
CA GLY A 238 14.50 1.97 12.20
C GLY A 238 13.13 2.52 12.60
N ASN A 239 12.25 2.76 11.66
CA ASN A 239 10.97 3.40 11.85
C ASN A 239 9.83 2.39 11.99
N ILE A 240 9.04 2.48 13.08
CA ILE A 240 7.89 1.61 13.33
C ILE A 240 6.81 1.81 12.28
N TYR A 241 6.54 3.04 11.86
CA TYR A 241 5.57 3.34 10.81
C TYR A 241 5.88 2.58 9.53
N ASN A 242 7.14 2.63 9.06
CA ASN A 242 7.56 1.90 7.87
C ASN A 242 7.50 0.38 8.04
N LYS A 243 7.77 -0.15 9.25
CA LYS A 243 7.61 -1.58 9.55
C LYS A 243 6.17 -2.06 9.51
N CYS A 244 5.21 -1.16 9.66
CA CYS A 244 3.77 -1.46 9.59
C CYS A 244 3.20 -1.42 8.18
N LYS A 245 3.90 -0.80 7.21
CA LYS A 245 3.42 -0.70 5.83
C LYS A 245 3.19 -2.09 5.22
N SER A 246 2.22 -2.16 4.32
CA SER A 246 1.93 -3.37 3.57
C SER A 246 2.89 -3.59 2.39
N ASP A 247 2.88 -4.79 1.82
CA ASP A 247 3.61 -5.16 0.61
C ASP A 247 2.86 -4.85 -0.69
N ILE A 248 1.89 -3.93 -0.66
CA ILE A 248 1.02 -3.68 -1.82
C ILE A 248 1.80 -3.28 -3.08
N LYS A 249 2.84 -2.45 -2.96
CA LYS A 249 3.68 -2.08 -4.11
C LYS A 249 4.34 -3.29 -4.77
N ARG A 250 4.85 -4.24 -3.95
CA ARG A 250 5.39 -5.49 -4.47
C ARG A 250 4.32 -6.26 -5.25
N SER A 251 3.14 -6.37 -4.66
CA SER A 251 2.04 -7.12 -5.26
C SER A 251 1.54 -6.48 -6.55
N GLU A 252 1.42 -5.15 -6.61
CA GLU A 252 1.07 -4.41 -7.83
C GLU A 252 2.15 -4.57 -8.91
N VAL A 253 3.42 -4.30 -8.60
CA VAL A 253 4.54 -4.39 -9.55
C VAL A 253 4.72 -5.79 -10.11
N ALA A 254 4.49 -6.81 -9.29
CA ALA A 254 4.54 -8.20 -9.72
C ALA A 254 3.49 -8.52 -10.80
N THR A 255 2.31 -7.88 -10.81
CA THR A 255 1.31 -8.06 -11.88
C THR A 255 1.87 -7.68 -13.25
N ALA A 256 2.83 -6.76 -13.28
CA ALA A 256 3.54 -6.30 -14.48
C ALA A 256 4.76 -7.14 -14.84
N LYS A 257 5.08 -8.18 -14.08
CA LYS A 257 6.29 -9.01 -14.22
C LYS A 257 7.59 -8.17 -14.21
N LYS A 258 7.62 -7.12 -13.38
CA LYS A 258 8.80 -6.27 -13.24
C LYS A 258 9.62 -6.67 -12.01
N PRO A 259 10.97 -6.65 -12.08
CA PRO A 259 11.80 -6.90 -10.93
C PRO A 259 11.60 -5.81 -9.87
N PHE A 260 11.54 -6.23 -8.62
CA PHE A 260 11.26 -5.38 -7.47
C PHE A 260 12.45 -5.39 -6.53
N VAL A 261 13.01 -4.21 -6.24
CA VAL A 261 14.08 -4.03 -5.25
C VAL A 261 13.54 -3.21 -4.09
N ALA A 262 13.64 -3.72 -2.88
CA ALA A 262 13.07 -3.07 -1.70
C ALA A 262 14.06 -2.97 -0.55
N THR A 263 13.79 -2.06 0.39
CA THR A 263 14.50 -2.05 1.67
C THR A 263 14.34 -3.40 2.36
N ASN A 264 15.45 -3.90 2.91
CA ASN A 264 15.49 -5.14 3.70
C ASN A 264 14.81 -4.92 5.07
N ILE A 265 13.49 -4.81 5.05
CA ILE A 265 12.62 -4.56 6.19
C ILE A 265 11.58 -5.67 6.30
N ARG A 266 11.08 -5.91 7.49
CA ARG A 266 10.28 -7.08 7.84
C ARG A 266 9.18 -7.42 6.84
N GLN A 267 8.33 -6.48 6.44
CA GLN A 267 7.21 -6.74 5.53
C GLN A 267 7.64 -7.27 4.16
N TYR A 268 8.83 -6.90 3.71
CA TYR A 268 9.40 -7.44 2.47
C TYR A 268 10.17 -8.74 2.70
N GLN A 269 10.84 -8.91 3.86
CA GLN A 269 11.51 -10.16 4.23
C GLN A 269 10.54 -11.35 4.33
N GLU A 270 9.31 -11.11 4.76
CA GLU A 270 8.27 -12.15 4.90
C GLU A 270 7.71 -12.63 3.55
N VAL A 271 7.87 -11.82 2.47
CA VAL A 271 7.19 -12.06 1.19
C VAL A 271 8.12 -12.10 -0.01
N ILE A 272 9.42 -11.82 0.15
CA ILE A 272 10.42 -11.85 -0.91
C ILE A 272 11.49 -12.88 -0.57
N GLU A 273 11.75 -13.78 -1.49
CA GLU A 273 12.94 -14.61 -1.51
C GLU A 273 14.04 -13.88 -2.28
N ASN A 274 15.01 -13.36 -1.51
CA ASN A 274 16.03 -12.45 -2.03
C ASN A 274 16.85 -13.08 -3.19
N GLY A 275 16.85 -12.42 -4.33
CA GLY A 275 17.52 -12.86 -5.55
C GLY A 275 16.72 -13.85 -6.40
N VAL A 276 15.50 -14.25 -5.96
CA VAL A 276 14.65 -15.19 -6.67
C VAL A 276 13.40 -14.50 -7.23
N ASP A 277 12.60 -13.85 -6.37
CA ASP A 277 11.33 -13.20 -6.74
C ASP A 277 11.29 -11.70 -6.40
N GLY A 278 12.44 -11.16 -6.05
CA GLY A 278 12.72 -9.77 -5.73
C GLY A 278 14.11 -9.63 -5.13
N MET A 279 14.54 -8.40 -4.85
CA MET A 279 15.80 -8.14 -4.18
C MET A 279 15.59 -7.29 -2.93
N LEU A 280 16.37 -7.59 -1.88
CA LEU A 280 16.35 -6.88 -0.60
C LEU A 280 17.69 -6.20 -0.36
N ALA A 281 17.66 -4.93 0.08
CA ALA A 281 18.83 -4.12 0.35
C ALA A 281 18.63 -3.26 1.61
N GLY A 282 19.58 -3.30 2.54
CA GLY A 282 19.56 -2.53 3.79
C GLY A 282 20.72 -1.55 3.94
N THR A 283 21.72 -1.62 3.05
CA THR A 283 22.91 -0.75 3.02
C THR A 283 23.11 -0.15 1.64
N THR A 284 23.87 0.93 1.53
CA THR A 284 24.25 1.54 0.23
C THR A 284 24.86 0.51 -0.73
N LEU A 285 25.75 -0.34 -0.21
CA LEU A 285 26.40 -1.37 -1.01
C LEU A 285 25.41 -2.42 -1.53
N GLU A 286 24.47 -2.88 -0.70
CA GLU A 286 23.45 -3.85 -1.11
C GLU A 286 22.50 -3.25 -2.15
N TRP A 287 22.04 -2.00 -1.98
CA TRP A 287 21.24 -1.29 -2.96
C TRP A 287 21.96 -1.17 -4.30
N TYR A 288 23.21 -0.72 -4.28
CA TYR A 288 24.03 -0.62 -5.46
C TYR A 288 24.20 -1.97 -6.16
N GLN A 289 24.57 -3.02 -5.41
CA GLN A 289 24.79 -4.36 -5.96
C GLN A 289 23.51 -4.99 -6.54
N ALA A 290 22.38 -4.82 -5.85
CA ALA A 290 21.09 -5.32 -6.31
C ALA A 290 20.67 -4.65 -7.64
N ILE A 291 20.75 -3.32 -7.71
CA ILE A 291 20.40 -2.58 -8.93
C ILE A 291 21.41 -2.86 -10.04
N LYS A 292 22.71 -2.89 -9.74
CA LYS A 292 23.77 -3.21 -10.70
C LYS A 292 23.54 -4.56 -11.37
N LYS A 293 23.29 -5.62 -10.62
CA LYS A 293 22.97 -6.96 -11.17
C LYS A 293 21.80 -6.90 -12.16
N LEU A 294 20.78 -6.13 -11.84
CA LEU A 294 19.61 -5.95 -12.71
C LEU A 294 19.92 -5.05 -13.92
N CYS A 295 20.85 -4.11 -13.83
CA CYS A 295 21.34 -3.34 -14.98
C CYS A 295 22.12 -4.22 -15.95
N ASP A 296 23.00 -5.06 -15.42
CA ASP A 296 23.92 -5.89 -16.20
C ASP A 296 23.23 -7.09 -16.88
N ASP A 297 22.14 -7.62 -16.29
CA ASP A 297 21.53 -8.88 -16.72
C ASP A 297 20.03 -8.73 -17.00
N LYS A 298 19.66 -8.67 -18.29
CA LYS A 298 18.29 -8.58 -18.78
C LYS A 298 17.49 -9.85 -18.49
N GLU A 299 18.11 -11.02 -18.58
CA GLU A 299 17.42 -12.29 -18.33
C GLU A 299 17.13 -12.47 -16.83
N LEU A 300 18.03 -12.00 -15.96
CA LEU A 300 17.77 -11.92 -14.53
C LEU A 300 16.59 -10.99 -14.22
N ARG A 301 16.49 -9.83 -14.86
CA ARG A 301 15.30 -8.94 -14.71
C ARG A 301 14.02 -9.67 -15.02
N LYS A 302 13.97 -10.39 -16.13
CA LYS A 302 12.78 -11.17 -16.53
C LYS A 302 12.48 -12.29 -15.55
N SER A 303 13.48 -13.06 -15.18
CA SER A 303 13.34 -14.19 -14.26
C SER A 303 12.78 -13.75 -12.92
N ILE A 304 13.34 -12.71 -12.30
CA ILE A 304 12.86 -12.18 -11.03
C ILE A 304 11.43 -11.64 -11.16
N GLY A 305 11.13 -10.92 -12.25
CA GLY A 305 9.79 -10.40 -12.51
C GLY A 305 8.74 -11.51 -12.66
N GLU A 306 9.06 -12.58 -13.38
CA GLU A 306 8.16 -13.71 -13.56
C GLU A 306 7.97 -14.53 -12.28
N ASN A 307 9.04 -14.75 -11.52
CA ASN A 307 8.95 -15.42 -10.24
C ASN A 307 8.09 -14.62 -9.25
N GLY A 308 8.28 -13.29 -9.18
CA GLY A 308 7.45 -12.39 -8.40
C GLY A 308 5.97 -12.45 -8.79
N TYR A 309 5.68 -12.44 -10.10
CA TYR A 309 4.33 -12.62 -10.64
C TYR A 309 3.73 -13.96 -10.18
N ASN A 310 4.41 -15.07 -10.40
CA ASN A 310 3.91 -16.41 -10.06
C ASN A 310 3.59 -16.53 -8.57
N ARG A 311 4.45 -15.96 -7.71
CA ARG A 311 4.22 -15.95 -6.27
C ARG A 311 3.01 -15.11 -5.88
N VAL A 312 2.89 -13.88 -6.41
CA VAL A 312 1.75 -13.01 -6.13
C VAL A 312 0.44 -13.59 -6.64
N MET A 313 0.44 -14.20 -7.84
CA MET A 313 -0.73 -14.88 -8.37
C MET A 313 -1.19 -16.05 -7.48
N LYS A 314 -0.28 -16.70 -6.79
CA LYS A 314 -0.60 -17.79 -5.84
C LYS A 314 -1.10 -17.24 -4.49
N GLU A 315 -0.56 -16.12 -4.01
CA GLU A 315 -0.73 -15.69 -2.61
C GLU A 315 -1.68 -14.51 -2.43
N ARG A 316 -1.85 -13.65 -3.45
CA ARG A 316 -2.45 -12.33 -3.30
C ARG A 316 -3.62 -12.02 -4.23
N GLN A 317 -4.22 -13.01 -4.86
CA GLN A 317 -5.41 -12.74 -5.67
C GLN A 317 -6.61 -12.39 -4.79
N SER A 318 -7.31 -11.34 -5.17
CA SER A 318 -8.49 -10.85 -4.44
C SER A 318 -9.57 -11.91 -4.28
N LYS A 319 -9.81 -12.71 -5.32
CA LYS A 319 -10.82 -13.79 -5.30
C LYS A 319 -10.58 -14.82 -4.17
N ASP A 320 -9.31 -15.10 -3.85
CA ASP A 320 -8.97 -16.13 -2.86
C ASP A 320 -9.16 -15.60 -1.41
N GLN A 321 -9.24 -14.29 -1.23
CA GLN A 321 -9.48 -13.67 0.06
C GLN A 321 -10.96 -13.54 0.41
N VAL A 322 -11.86 -13.62 -0.58
CA VAL A 322 -13.30 -13.43 -0.36
C VAL A 322 -13.85 -14.38 0.70
N ILE A 323 -13.50 -15.67 0.63
CA ILE A 323 -13.96 -16.67 1.60
C ILE A 323 -13.51 -16.31 3.02
N ARG A 324 -12.27 -15.82 3.18
CA ARG A 324 -11.74 -15.38 4.47
C ARG A 324 -12.53 -14.17 5.01
N TYR A 325 -12.84 -13.19 4.16
CA TYR A 325 -13.68 -12.04 4.52
C TYR A 325 -15.09 -12.49 4.92
N CYS A 326 -15.72 -13.39 4.14
CA CYS A 326 -17.05 -13.91 4.46
C CYS A 326 -17.05 -14.62 5.82
N ASN A 327 -16.09 -15.49 6.09
CA ASN A 327 -15.97 -16.19 7.36
C ASN A 327 -15.74 -15.23 8.53
N PHE A 328 -14.91 -14.19 8.33
CA PHE A 328 -14.70 -13.16 9.35
C PHE A 328 -15.99 -12.39 9.65
N PHE A 329 -16.73 -11.96 8.63
CA PHE A 329 -17.98 -11.22 8.84
C PHE A 329 -19.06 -12.07 9.50
N LYS A 330 -19.15 -13.37 9.16
CA LYS A 330 -20.05 -14.31 9.87
C LYS A 330 -19.71 -14.36 11.37
N LYS A 331 -18.43 -14.51 11.71
CA LYS A 331 -17.94 -14.48 13.10
C LYS A 331 -18.23 -13.16 13.83
N VAL A 332 -18.21 -12.03 13.13
CA VAL A 332 -18.58 -10.72 13.72
C VAL A 332 -20.05 -10.67 14.11
N LEU A 333 -20.91 -11.43 13.44
CA LEU A 333 -22.35 -11.47 13.68
C LEU A 333 -22.76 -12.43 14.82
N GLU A 334 -21.94 -13.44 15.12
CA GLU A 334 -22.07 -14.32 16.29
C GLU A 334 -21.82 -13.56 17.62
#